data_16abdefdad54095e8d7900652a659807
#
_entry.id   16abdefdad54095e8d7900652a659807
#
_cell.length_a   1.000
_cell.length_b   1.000
_cell.length_c   1.000
_cell.angle_alpha   90.00
_cell.angle_beta   90.00
_cell.angle_gamma   90.00
#
_symmetry.space_group_name_H-M   'P 1'
#
loop_
_entity.id
_entity.type
_entity.pdbx_description
1 polymer ?
#
loop_
_entity_poly.entity_id
_entity_poly.type
_entity_poly.pdbx_seq_one_letter_code
_entity_poly.pdbx_strand_id
1 'polypeptide(L)'
;MYKRQEEKGRAFSDVLKEVQEYISSKYSTLMVEGGNEEVKQQVKRYIAKYVADYRISVKGKIREQLIDDLYTEMAEFSFLTKYIFGTGIEEIDINSWKDIEVQYSDGRCEKLEEHFESPEHAINVIRRMLHVSGMVLDNASPAVLGHLSKNIRIAVLKTPLVDEDVGIAASIRIVNPQSLKKCDFVDGGTATEEMLDFLAECLRYGISICVAGATSSGKTTLAGWLLTTI
;
A
#
# COMPACT_ATOMS: atom_id res chain seq x y z
N MET A 1 24.27 -36.74 -21.36
CA MET A 1 23.34 -35.91 -22.15
C MET A 1 22.36 -35.26 -21.19
N TYR A 2 22.73 -34.13 -20.55
CA TYR A 2 21.89 -33.43 -19.59
C TYR A 2 20.89 -32.57 -20.37
N LYS A 3 19.59 -32.90 -20.27
CA LYS A 3 18.52 -32.03 -20.76
C LYS A 3 18.53 -30.77 -19.88
N ARG A 4 18.91 -29.61 -20.46
CA ARG A 4 18.59 -28.27 -19.92
C ARG A 4 17.06 -28.21 -19.81
N GLN A 5 16.55 -28.20 -18.59
CA GLN A 5 15.19 -27.74 -18.35
C GLN A 5 15.16 -26.27 -18.77
N GLU A 6 14.36 -25.97 -19.78
CA GLU A 6 14.00 -24.60 -20.14
C GLU A 6 13.26 -24.02 -18.92
N GLU A 7 13.92 -23.08 -18.22
CA GLU A 7 13.26 -22.24 -17.23
C GLU A 7 12.14 -21.49 -17.95
N LYS A 8 10.90 -21.88 -17.68
CA LYS A 8 9.72 -21.11 -18.10
C LYS A 8 9.82 -19.75 -17.42
N GLY A 9 10.28 -18.74 -18.15
CA GLY A 9 10.29 -17.36 -17.69
C GLY A 9 8.87 -16.96 -17.31
N ARG A 10 8.72 -16.32 -16.15
CA ARG A 10 7.43 -15.83 -15.62
C ARG A 10 6.93 -14.66 -16.46
N ALA A 11 5.62 -14.41 -16.46
CA ALA A 11 5.07 -13.22 -17.09
C ALA A 11 5.48 -11.97 -16.27
N PHE A 12 5.81 -10.89 -16.97
CA PHE A 12 6.24 -9.64 -16.31
C PHE A 12 5.15 -9.07 -15.39
N SER A 13 3.88 -9.14 -15.81
CA SER A 13 2.73 -8.69 -15.02
C SER A 13 2.59 -9.41 -13.68
N ASP A 14 2.86 -10.71 -13.65
CA ASP A 14 2.76 -11.49 -12.41
C ASP A 14 3.90 -11.11 -11.45
N VAL A 15 5.12 -10.93 -12.00
CA VAL A 15 6.29 -10.50 -11.25
C VAL A 15 6.08 -9.08 -10.68
N LEU A 16 5.53 -8.17 -11.48
CA LEU A 16 5.23 -6.81 -11.05
C LEU A 16 4.27 -6.81 -9.85
N LYS A 17 3.18 -7.56 -9.94
CA LYS A 17 2.20 -7.67 -8.86
C LYS A 17 2.81 -8.21 -7.57
N GLU A 18 3.61 -9.26 -7.64
CA GLU A 18 4.29 -9.83 -6.48
C GLU A 18 5.31 -8.88 -5.86
N VAL A 19 6.07 -8.15 -6.69
CA VAL A 19 7.02 -7.14 -6.21
C VAL A 19 6.30 -6.00 -5.49
N GLN A 20 5.17 -5.54 -6.03
CA GLN A 20 4.33 -4.52 -5.39
C GLN A 20 3.82 -5.01 -4.02
N GLU A 21 3.30 -6.23 -3.94
CA GLU A 21 2.85 -6.83 -2.68
C GLU A 21 3.99 -6.99 -1.67
N TYR A 22 5.17 -7.41 -2.13
CA TYR A 22 6.35 -7.56 -1.29
C TYR A 22 6.81 -6.21 -0.70
N ILE A 23 6.91 -5.18 -1.53
CA ILE A 23 7.33 -3.85 -1.08
C ILE A 23 6.30 -3.27 -0.12
N SER A 24 5.01 -3.33 -0.45
CA SER A 24 3.94 -2.85 0.42
C SER A 24 3.89 -3.55 1.78
N SER A 25 4.11 -4.88 1.80
CA SER A 25 3.98 -5.65 3.04
C SER A 25 5.18 -5.55 3.96
N LYS A 26 6.38 -5.38 3.41
CA LYS A 26 7.63 -5.54 4.15
C LYS A 26 8.36 -4.23 4.45
N TYR A 27 8.14 -3.22 3.63
CA TYR A 27 8.88 -1.96 3.69
C TYR A 27 7.99 -0.73 3.91
N SER A 28 6.71 -0.95 4.19
CA SER A 28 5.80 0.12 4.63
C SER A 28 6.23 0.82 5.93
N THR A 29 7.17 0.24 6.67
CA THR A 29 7.68 0.74 7.96
C THR A 29 9.05 1.42 7.89
N LEU A 30 9.68 1.55 6.72
CA LEU A 30 10.98 2.21 6.62
C LEU A 30 10.79 3.71 6.40
N MET A 31 11.34 4.53 7.26
CA MET A 31 11.42 5.98 7.06
C MET A 31 12.30 6.27 5.85
N VAL A 32 11.73 6.90 4.84
CA VAL A 32 12.46 7.43 3.70
C VAL A 32 12.72 8.91 3.99
N GLU A 33 13.79 9.19 4.72
CA GLU A 33 14.32 10.54 4.83
C GLU A 33 15.22 10.79 3.63
N GLY A 34 14.71 11.48 2.60
CA GLY A 34 15.53 11.81 1.45
C GLY A 34 14.74 12.36 0.26
N GLY A 35 15.44 13.01 -0.65
CA GLY A 35 14.89 13.55 -1.89
C GLY A 35 14.44 12.46 -2.86
N ASN A 36 13.79 12.85 -3.95
CA ASN A 36 13.22 11.95 -4.97
C ASN A 36 14.21 10.88 -5.47
N GLU A 37 15.52 11.20 -5.61
CA GLU A 37 16.52 10.26 -6.11
C GLU A 37 16.92 9.21 -5.06
N GLU A 38 16.92 9.54 -3.78
CA GLU A 38 17.22 8.60 -2.71
C GLU A 38 16.10 7.57 -2.56
N VAL A 39 14.84 8.01 -2.62
CA VAL A 39 13.65 7.13 -2.64
C VAL A 39 13.73 6.17 -3.83
N LYS A 40 14.06 6.67 -5.02
CA LYS A 40 14.27 5.87 -6.23
C LYS A 40 15.30 4.77 -6.02
N GLN A 41 16.47 5.14 -5.51
CA GLN A 41 17.56 4.20 -5.27
C GLN A 41 17.15 3.15 -4.22
N GLN A 42 16.40 3.55 -3.22
CA GLN A 42 15.94 2.65 -2.18
C GLN A 42 14.91 1.65 -2.70
N VAL A 43 13.91 2.11 -3.45
CA VAL A 43 12.92 1.22 -4.08
C VAL A 43 13.60 0.24 -5.04
N LYS A 44 14.54 0.71 -5.89
CA LYS A 44 15.33 -0.17 -6.77
C LYS A 44 16.12 -1.23 -5.99
N ARG A 45 16.70 -0.88 -4.83
CA ARG A 45 17.38 -1.85 -3.96
C ARG A 45 16.43 -2.93 -3.44
N TYR A 46 15.21 -2.57 -3.08
CA TYR A 46 14.22 -3.55 -2.61
C TYR A 46 13.74 -4.46 -3.72
N ILE A 47 13.50 -3.92 -4.92
CA ILE A 47 13.20 -4.70 -6.12
C ILE A 47 14.35 -5.66 -6.42
N ALA A 48 15.59 -5.17 -6.42
CA ALA A 48 16.79 -5.98 -6.67
C ALA A 48 16.94 -7.11 -5.66
N LYS A 49 16.66 -6.83 -4.38
CA LYS A 49 16.68 -7.83 -3.31
C LYS A 49 15.62 -8.90 -3.55
N TYR A 50 14.38 -8.51 -3.83
CA TYR A 50 13.31 -9.47 -4.12
C TYR A 50 13.65 -10.37 -5.32
N VAL A 51 14.07 -9.76 -6.43
CA VAL A 51 14.47 -10.50 -7.64
C VAL A 51 15.61 -11.49 -7.36
N ALA A 52 16.54 -11.12 -6.44
CA ALA A 52 17.64 -12.00 -6.03
C ALA A 52 17.17 -13.14 -5.13
N ASP A 53 16.45 -12.82 -4.07
CA ASP A 53 16.03 -13.77 -3.03
C ASP A 53 15.12 -14.87 -3.62
N TYR A 54 14.24 -14.50 -4.53
CA TYR A 54 13.31 -15.42 -5.18
C TYR A 54 13.77 -15.93 -6.55
N ARG A 55 15.01 -15.60 -6.97
CA ARG A 55 15.62 -16.02 -8.25
C ARG A 55 14.71 -15.79 -9.45
N ILE A 56 14.07 -14.61 -9.49
CA ILE A 56 13.09 -14.29 -10.52
C ILE A 56 13.79 -14.03 -11.85
N SER A 57 13.28 -14.67 -12.92
CA SER A 57 13.67 -14.41 -14.30
C SER A 57 12.42 -14.18 -15.16
N VAL A 58 12.49 -13.20 -16.05
CA VAL A 58 11.46 -12.91 -17.05
C VAL A 58 12.04 -13.15 -18.42
N LYS A 59 11.31 -13.83 -19.29
CA LYS A 59 11.78 -14.15 -20.62
C LYS A 59 12.14 -12.89 -21.42
N GLY A 60 13.34 -12.85 -21.94
CA GLY A 60 13.82 -11.74 -22.80
C GLY A 60 14.31 -10.50 -22.03
N LYS A 61 14.40 -10.53 -20.71
CA LYS A 61 14.93 -9.42 -19.91
C LYS A 61 16.14 -9.85 -19.10
N ILE A 62 17.20 -9.04 -19.12
CA ILE A 62 18.32 -9.17 -18.20
C ILE A 62 17.92 -8.58 -16.85
N ARG A 63 18.61 -9.00 -15.78
CA ARG A 63 18.25 -8.63 -14.41
C ARG A 63 18.18 -7.13 -14.16
N GLU A 64 19.14 -6.38 -14.69
CA GLU A 64 19.18 -4.92 -14.54
C GLU A 64 18.01 -4.26 -15.24
N GLN A 65 17.72 -4.65 -16.49
CA GLN A 65 16.54 -4.18 -17.21
C GLN A 65 15.24 -4.55 -16.50
N LEU A 66 15.15 -5.76 -15.94
CA LEU A 66 13.97 -6.18 -15.18
C LEU A 66 13.75 -5.28 -13.97
N ILE A 67 14.81 -4.93 -13.22
CA ILE A 67 14.71 -4.05 -12.06
C ILE A 67 14.28 -2.63 -12.48
N ASP A 68 14.83 -2.12 -13.56
CA ASP A 68 14.52 -0.79 -14.09
C ASP A 68 13.08 -0.73 -14.61
N ASP A 69 12.64 -1.74 -15.35
CA ASP A 69 11.27 -1.83 -15.85
C ASP A 69 10.25 -1.95 -14.72
N LEU A 70 10.53 -2.81 -13.72
CA LEU A 70 9.68 -2.93 -12.53
C LEU A 70 9.59 -1.61 -11.77
N TYR A 71 10.73 -0.93 -11.61
CA TYR A 71 10.74 0.39 -10.99
C TYR A 71 9.94 1.41 -11.81
N THR A 72 10.11 1.45 -13.13
CA THR A 72 9.43 2.38 -14.02
C THR A 72 7.92 2.18 -13.96
N GLU A 73 7.45 0.93 -14.02
CA GLU A 73 6.03 0.62 -13.86
C GLU A 73 5.48 1.04 -12.48
N MET A 74 6.28 0.90 -11.43
CA MET A 74 5.92 1.35 -10.09
C MET A 74 6.02 2.88 -9.92
N ALA A 75 7.05 3.52 -10.51
CA ALA A 75 7.28 4.96 -10.47
C ALA A 75 6.32 5.76 -11.36
N GLU A 76 5.63 5.10 -12.27
CA GLU A 76 4.59 5.74 -13.10
C GLU A 76 3.38 6.22 -12.30
N PHE A 77 3.37 6.03 -10.98
CA PHE A 77 2.43 6.66 -10.05
C PHE A 77 2.79 8.12 -9.72
N SER A 78 3.74 8.70 -10.45
CA SER A 78 4.18 10.09 -10.25
C SER A 78 4.69 10.31 -8.82
N PHE A 79 4.46 11.49 -8.24
CA PHE A 79 4.84 11.82 -6.87
C PHE A 79 4.15 10.93 -5.81
N LEU A 80 3.00 10.30 -6.12
CA LEU A 80 2.31 9.39 -5.20
C LEU A 80 3.14 8.17 -4.82
N THR A 81 4.12 7.77 -5.65
CA THR A 81 4.97 6.60 -5.39
C THR A 81 5.65 6.69 -4.02
N LYS A 82 6.18 7.84 -3.65
CA LYS A 82 6.86 8.03 -2.37
C LYS A 82 5.92 7.94 -1.17
N TYR A 83 4.65 8.30 -1.34
CA TYR A 83 3.64 8.20 -0.28
C TYR A 83 3.07 6.79 -0.18
N ILE A 84 2.80 6.14 -1.30
CA ILE A 84 2.25 4.76 -1.33
C ILE A 84 3.24 3.76 -0.71
N PHE A 85 4.54 3.96 -0.95
CA PHE A 85 5.61 3.12 -0.41
C PHE A 85 6.36 3.76 0.77
N GLY A 86 5.91 4.92 1.22
CA GLY A 86 6.42 5.61 2.40
C GLY A 86 6.01 4.90 3.69
N THR A 87 6.60 5.33 4.79
CA THR A 87 6.28 4.76 6.10
C THR A 87 5.39 5.65 6.92
N GLY A 88 4.59 5.02 7.75
CA GLY A 88 3.70 5.74 8.65
C GLY A 88 2.55 6.45 7.94
N ILE A 89 2.26 6.13 6.69
CA ILE A 89 1.11 6.66 5.95
C ILE A 89 -0.01 5.63 6.01
N GLU A 90 -1.20 6.09 6.37
CA GLU A 90 -2.41 5.26 6.45
C GLU A 90 -3.37 5.53 5.30
N GLU A 91 -3.47 6.78 4.85
CA GLU A 91 -4.41 7.15 3.81
C GLU A 91 -3.88 8.30 2.96
N ILE A 92 -4.20 8.27 1.68
CA ILE A 92 -3.93 9.35 0.71
C ILE A 92 -5.27 9.71 0.09
N ASP A 93 -5.74 10.92 0.34
CA ASP A 93 -7.00 11.43 -0.21
C ASP A 93 -6.71 12.41 -1.35
N ILE A 94 -7.21 12.08 -2.52
CA ILE A 94 -7.14 12.90 -3.73
C ILE A 94 -8.52 13.52 -3.92
N ASN A 95 -8.69 14.77 -3.44
CA ASN A 95 -9.93 15.51 -3.57
C ASN A 95 -10.10 16.13 -4.97
N SER A 96 -8.98 16.42 -5.63
CA SER A 96 -8.87 16.84 -7.02
C SER A 96 -7.44 16.65 -7.51
N TRP A 97 -7.18 16.92 -8.80
CA TRP A 97 -5.83 16.86 -9.36
C TRP A 97 -4.81 17.76 -8.65
N LYS A 98 -5.24 18.80 -7.93
CA LYS A 98 -4.41 19.79 -7.22
C LYS A 98 -4.64 19.81 -5.70
N ASP A 99 -5.54 19.00 -5.18
CA ASP A 99 -5.89 18.98 -3.77
C ASP A 99 -5.73 17.53 -3.24
N ILE A 100 -4.59 17.30 -2.60
CA ILE A 100 -4.20 15.97 -2.13
C ILE A 100 -3.77 16.09 -0.67
N GLU A 101 -4.29 15.20 0.15
CA GLU A 101 -4.00 15.11 1.57
C GLU A 101 -3.45 13.73 1.91
N VAL A 102 -2.54 13.69 2.88
CA VAL A 102 -1.95 12.45 3.40
C VAL A 102 -2.20 12.37 4.88
N GLN A 103 -2.78 11.28 5.31
CA GLN A 103 -2.97 10.95 6.71
C GLN A 103 -1.91 9.98 7.19
N TYR A 104 -1.23 10.34 8.28
CA TYR A 104 -0.20 9.53 8.91
C TYR A 104 -0.76 8.71 10.07
N SER A 105 -0.07 7.63 10.42
CA SER A 105 -0.44 6.72 11.52
C SER A 105 -0.39 7.36 12.91
N ASP A 106 0.27 8.52 13.05
CA ASP A 106 0.27 9.33 14.27
C ASP A 106 -0.92 10.30 14.35
N GLY A 107 -1.83 10.26 13.38
CA GLY A 107 -3.02 11.10 13.30
C GLY A 107 -2.80 12.47 12.66
N ARG A 108 -1.59 12.78 12.20
CA ARG A 108 -1.34 14.02 11.43
C ARG A 108 -1.99 13.91 10.06
N CYS A 109 -2.62 15.00 9.61
CA CYS A 109 -3.04 15.20 8.23
C CYS A 109 -2.21 16.32 7.62
N GLU A 110 -1.68 16.07 6.43
CA GLU A 110 -0.85 17.03 5.69
C GLU A 110 -1.41 17.22 4.29
N LYS A 111 -1.67 18.47 3.94
CA LYS A 111 -2.01 18.82 2.57
C LYS A 111 -0.71 18.98 1.77
N LEU A 112 -0.62 18.24 0.66
CA LEU A 112 0.58 18.25 -0.15
C LEU A 112 0.69 19.51 -1.00
N GLU A 113 1.90 20.04 -1.14
CA GLU A 113 2.22 21.04 -2.15
C GLU A 113 2.36 20.43 -3.54
N GLU A 114 2.70 19.13 -3.59
CA GLU A 114 2.80 18.37 -4.83
C GLU A 114 1.41 17.98 -5.33
N HIS A 115 1.21 18.16 -6.62
CA HIS A 115 -0.06 17.87 -7.28
C HIS A 115 0.17 17.35 -8.70
N PHE A 116 -0.86 16.86 -9.34
CA PHE A 116 -0.81 16.50 -10.76
C PHE A 116 -0.76 17.77 -11.63
N GLU A 117 -0.33 17.62 -12.87
CA GLU A 117 -0.20 18.74 -13.80
C GLU A 117 -1.55 19.21 -14.36
N SER A 118 -2.52 18.29 -14.47
CA SER A 118 -3.87 18.55 -14.98
C SER A 118 -4.85 17.47 -14.52
N PRO A 119 -6.18 17.72 -14.67
CA PRO A 119 -7.20 16.69 -14.45
C PRO A 119 -6.93 15.40 -15.25
N GLU A 120 -6.55 15.52 -16.53
CA GLU A 120 -6.25 14.38 -17.41
C GLU A 120 -5.01 13.63 -16.95
N HIS A 121 -3.99 14.33 -16.48
CA HIS A 121 -2.78 13.71 -15.92
C HIS A 121 -3.15 12.87 -14.70
N ALA A 122 -3.94 13.40 -13.76
CA ALA A 122 -4.42 12.68 -12.59
C ALA A 122 -5.18 11.40 -12.98
N ILE A 123 -6.14 11.53 -13.91
CA ILE A 123 -6.92 10.38 -14.42
C ILE A 123 -5.98 9.32 -15.03
N ASN A 124 -4.99 9.73 -15.81
CA ASN A 124 -4.07 8.81 -16.47
C ASN A 124 -3.16 8.08 -15.49
N VAL A 125 -2.64 8.77 -14.46
CA VAL A 125 -1.83 8.14 -13.40
C VAL A 125 -2.65 7.11 -12.63
N ILE A 126 -3.84 7.48 -12.16
CA ILE A 126 -4.71 6.56 -11.42
C ILE A 126 -5.20 5.40 -12.29
N ARG A 127 -5.51 5.65 -13.57
CA ARG A 127 -5.89 4.59 -14.51
C ARG A 127 -4.77 3.56 -14.69
N ARG A 128 -3.51 3.99 -14.84
CA ARG A 128 -2.36 3.07 -14.91
C ARG A 128 -2.22 2.26 -13.62
N MET A 129 -2.34 2.90 -12.46
CA MET A 129 -2.31 2.25 -11.15
C MET A 129 -3.38 1.15 -11.05
N LEU A 130 -4.61 1.43 -11.45
CA LEU A 130 -5.71 0.47 -11.47
C LEU A 130 -5.47 -0.67 -12.47
N HIS A 131 -4.95 -0.34 -13.67
CA HIS A 131 -4.70 -1.31 -14.73
C HIS A 131 -3.69 -2.40 -14.31
N VAL A 132 -2.65 -2.04 -13.57
CA VAL A 132 -1.67 -3.00 -13.00
C VAL A 132 -2.36 -4.04 -12.11
N SER A 133 -3.46 -3.67 -11.45
CA SER A 133 -4.26 -4.54 -10.59
C SER A 133 -5.44 -5.19 -11.32
N GLY A 134 -5.50 -5.07 -12.66
CA GLY A 134 -6.57 -5.63 -13.48
C GLY A 134 -7.90 -4.89 -13.37
N MET A 135 -7.93 -3.69 -12.79
CA MET A 135 -9.12 -2.85 -12.68
C MET A 135 -9.22 -1.86 -13.84
N VAL A 136 -10.43 -1.56 -14.25
CA VAL A 136 -10.69 -0.65 -15.38
C VAL A 136 -11.47 0.56 -14.89
N LEU A 137 -10.95 1.75 -15.22
CA LEU A 137 -11.60 3.03 -14.97
C LEU A 137 -11.85 3.71 -16.33
N ASP A 138 -13.09 3.75 -16.76
CA ASP A 138 -13.51 4.35 -18.03
C ASP A 138 -14.84 5.10 -17.89
N ASN A 139 -15.46 5.48 -19.00
CA ASN A 139 -16.73 6.19 -18.98
C ASN A 139 -17.92 5.28 -18.66
N ALA A 140 -17.81 3.98 -18.91
CA ALA A 140 -18.82 3.00 -18.54
C ALA A 140 -18.73 2.59 -17.08
N SER A 141 -17.50 2.65 -16.51
CA SER A 141 -17.21 2.34 -15.12
C SER A 141 -16.47 3.53 -14.47
N PRO A 142 -17.17 4.64 -14.17
CA PRO A 142 -16.56 5.86 -13.63
C PRO A 142 -16.27 5.79 -12.15
N ALA A 143 -16.65 4.71 -11.46
CA ALA A 143 -16.35 4.40 -10.08
C ALA A 143 -15.67 3.04 -9.98
N VAL A 144 -14.56 2.99 -9.23
CA VAL A 144 -13.81 1.75 -8.99
C VAL A 144 -13.50 1.63 -7.50
N LEU A 145 -13.78 0.45 -6.96
CA LEU A 145 -13.44 0.06 -5.59
C LEU A 145 -12.65 -1.25 -5.67
N GLY A 146 -11.47 -1.30 -5.09
CA GLY A 146 -10.67 -2.51 -5.15
C GLY A 146 -9.38 -2.46 -4.35
N HIS A 147 -8.47 -3.36 -4.71
CA HIS A 147 -7.16 -3.50 -4.07
C HIS A 147 -6.07 -3.33 -5.11
N LEU A 148 -5.15 -2.41 -4.89
CA LEU A 148 -3.92 -2.31 -5.68
C LEU A 148 -2.95 -3.43 -5.29
N SER A 149 -2.96 -3.81 -4.03
CA SER A 149 -2.23 -4.96 -3.49
C SER A 149 -2.98 -5.51 -2.27
N LYS A 150 -2.43 -6.58 -1.64
CA LYS A 150 -2.99 -7.17 -0.42
C LYS A 150 -3.25 -6.12 0.68
N ASN A 151 -2.37 -5.12 0.76
CA ASN A 151 -2.38 -4.13 1.84
C ASN A 151 -2.79 -2.71 1.38
N ILE A 152 -3.12 -2.51 0.10
CA ILE A 152 -3.49 -1.20 -0.42
C ILE A 152 -4.86 -1.31 -1.07
N ARG A 153 -5.82 -0.60 -0.50
CA ARG A 153 -7.16 -0.45 -1.05
C ARG A 153 -7.25 0.88 -1.78
N ILE A 154 -8.09 0.93 -2.80
CA ILE A 154 -8.35 2.15 -3.55
C ILE A 154 -9.83 2.28 -3.83
N ALA A 155 -10.34 3.49 -3.64
CA ALA A 155 -11.66 3.92 -4.09
C ALA A 155 -11.46 5.11 -5.02
N VAL A 156 -12.07 5.07 -6.20
CA VAL A 156 -11.87 6.11 -7.23
C VAL A 156 -13.20 6.49 -7.84
N LEU A 157 -13.38 7.79 -8.02
CA LEU A 157 -14.48 8.40 -8.78
C LEU A 157 -13.89 9.31 -9.85
N LYS A 158 -14.42 9.25 -11.07
CA LYS A 158 -14.11 10.17 -12.16
C LYS A 158 -15.38 10.74 -12.76
N THR A 159 -15.24 11.68 -13.65
CA THR A 159 -16.34 12.20 -14.49
C THR A 159 -17.13 11.06 -15.16
N PRO A 160 -18.49 11.03 -15.08
CA PRO A 160 -19.38 12.14 -14.68
C PRO A 160 -19.77 12.18 -13.18
N LEU A 161 -19.15 11.38 -12.31
CA LEU A 161 -19.47 11.35 -10.88
C LEU A 161 -18.78 12.48 -10.08
N VAL A 162 -17.77 13.10 -10.66
CA VAL A 162 -17.11 14.32 -10.18
C VAL A 162 -17.06 15.34 -11.32
N ASP A 163 -16.90 16.60 -11.00
CA ASP A 163 -16.81 17.66 -11.98
C ASP A 163 -15.56 17.54 -12.86
N GLU A 164 -15.61 18.05 -14.10
CA GLU A 164 -14.50 17.92 -15.05
C GLU A 164 -13.22 18.64 -14.57
N ASP A 165 -13.36 19.75 -13.87
CA ASP A 165 -12.26 20.52 -13.30
C ASP A 165 -11.61 19.84 -12.09
N VAL A 166 -12.30 18.94 -11.40
CA VAL A 166 -11.76 18.05 -10.36
C VAL A 166 -10.93 16.93 -10.99
N GLY A 167 -11.40 16.40 -12.11
CA GLY A 167 -10.81 15.31 -12.86
C GLY A 167 -11.03 13.95 -12.21
N ILE A 168 -10.53 13.77 -11.00
CA ILE A 168 -10.62 12.53 -10.25
C ILE A 168 -10.70 12.82 -8.76
N ALA A 169 -11.48 12.01 -8.05
CA ALA A 169 -11.45 11.90 -6.59
C ALA A 169 -11.09 10.46 -6.22
N ALA A 170 -10.14 10.28 -5.32
CA ALA A 170 -9.72 8.94 -4.91
C ALA A 170 -9.27 8.93 -3.45
N SER A 171 -9.50 7.79 -2.78
CA SER A 171 -8.90 7.47 -1.48
C SER A 171 -8.07 6.20 -1.65
N ILE A 172 -6.82 6.27 -1.24
CA ILE A 172 -5.86 5.16 -1.25
C ILE A 172 -5.52 4.85 0.19
N ARG A 173 -6.02 3.73 0.71
CA ARG A 173 -5.81 3.31 2.08
C ARG A 173 -4.72 2.25 2.16
N ILE A 174 -3.69 2.55 2.94
CA ILE A 174 -2.53 1.68 3.14
C ILE A 174 -2.71 0.98 4.50
N VAL A 175 -2.99 -0.32 4.44
CA VAL A 175 -3.10 -1.13 5.64
C VAL A 175 -1.70 -1.58 6.02
N ASN A 176 -1.12 -0.95 7.02
CA ASN A 176 0.13 -1.40 7.62
C ASN A 176 -0.18 -2.54 8.60
N PRO A 177 0.14 -3.79 8.28
CA PRO A 177 0.01 -4.88 9.26
C PRO A 177 1.15 -4.77 10.27
N GLN A 178 1.10 -3.77 11.16
CA GLN A 178 1.94 -3.80 12.35
C GLN A 178 1.35 -4.89 13.25
N SER A 179 2.07 -5.97 13.40
CA SER A 179 1.81 -6.93 14.47
C SER A 179 2.24 -6.28 15.78
N LEU A 180 1.37 -5.46 16.37
CA LEU A 180 1.62 -4.90 17.70
C LEU A 180 1.76 -6.05 18.70
N LYS A 181 2.76 -5.95 19.54
CA LYS A 181 3.00 -6.85 20.65
C LYS A 181 2.27 -6.34 21.88
N LYS A 182 2.11 -7.19 22.89
CA LYS A 182 1.51 -6.82 24.16
C LYS A 182 2.16 -5.57 24.78
N CYS A 183 3.49 -5.50 24.72
CA CYS A 183 4.24 -4.34 25.25
C CYS A 183 3.87 -3.02 24.58
N ASP A 184 3.54 -3.02 23.29
CA ASP A 184 3.21 -1.78 22.57
C ASP A 184 1.90 -1.15 23.10
N PHE A 185 0.94 -1.97 23.53
CA PHE A 185 -0.29 -1.50 24.17
C PHE A 185 -0.05 -0.98 25.59
N VAL A 186 0.86 -1.63 26.34
CA VAL A 186 1.22 -1.23 27.71
C VAL A 186 2.03 0.07 27.67
N ASP A 187 3.06 0.12 26.86
CA ASP A 187 3.95 1.29 26.73
C ASP A 187 3.21 2.50 26.16
N GLY A 188 2.26 2.27 25.24
CA GLY A 188 1.36 3.29 24.71
C GLY A 188 0.23 3.70 25.65
N GLY A 189 0.16 3.13 26.85
CA GLY A 189 -0.87 3.46 27.86
C GLY A 189 -2.29 3.05 27.47
N THR A 190 -2.46 2.15 26.51
CA THR A 190 -3.78 1.69 26.03
C THR A 190 -4.45 0.79 27.06
N ALA A 191 -3.70 -0.11 27.70
CA ALA A 191 -4.19 -1.03 28.72
C ALA A 191 -3.02 -1.51 29.61
N THR A 192 -3.33 -1.97 30.83
CA THR A 192 -2.33 -2.62 31.67
C THR A 192 -2.09 -4.05 31.17
N GLU A 193 -0.96 -4.61 31.57
CA GLU A 193 -0.62 -6.00 31.25
C GLU A 193 -1.71 -6.98 31.75
N GLU A 194 -2.18 -6.77 32.99
CA GLU A 194 -3.23 -7.58 33.61
C GLU A 194 -4.56 -7.51 32.84
N MET A 195 -4.94 -6.32 32.33
CA MET A 195 -6.14 -6.17 31.50
C MET A 195 -6.04 -6.97 30.21
N LEU A 196 -4.89 -6.92 29.55
CA LEU A 196 -4.65 -7.65 28.30
C LEU A 196 -4.67 -9.16 28.51
N ASP A 197 -4.07 -9.66 29.59
CA ASP A 197 -4.10 -11.07 29.98
C ASP A 197 -5.52 -11.54 30.27
N PHE A 198 -6.26 -10.77 31.05
CA PHE A 198 -7.66 -11.07 31.35
C PHE A 198 -8.51 -11.16 30.09
N LEU A 199 -8.37 -10.21 29.14
CA LEU A 199 -9.10 -10.25 27.89
C LEU A 199 -8.72 -11.45 27.02
N ALA A 200 -7.44 -11.81 26.97
CA ALA A 200 -6.98 -12.99 26.25
C ALA A 200 -7.54 -14.28 26.86
N GLU A 201 -7.59 -14.38 28.19
CA GLU A 201 -8.23 -15.53 28.86
C GLU A 201 -9.72 -15.60 28.59
N CYS A 202 -10.44 -14.46 28.66
CA CYS A 202 -11.84 -14.40 28.31
C CYS A 202 -12.12 -14.98 26.91
N LEU A 203 -11.31 -14.62 25.92
CA LEU A 203 -11.43 -15.17 24.56
C LEU A 203 -11.17 -16.67 24.51
N ARG A 204 -10.16 -17.17 25.20
CA ARG A 204 -9.85 -18.62 25.27
C ARG A 204 -10.97 -19.43 25.88
N TYR A 205 -11.74 -18.83 26.81
CA TYR A 205 -12.93 -19.45 27.40
C TYR A 205 -14.21 -19.22 26.57
N GLY A 206 -14.11 -18.64 25.37
CA GLY A 206 -15.26 -18.43 24.48
C GLY A 206 -16.15 -17.28 24.87
N ILE A 207 -15.70 -16.35 25.71
CA ILE A 207 -16.48 -15.17 26.13
C ILE A 207 -16.45 -14.18 24.97
N SER A 208 -17.63 -13.67 24.59
CA SER A 208 -17.76 -12.63 23.59
C SER A 208 -17.27 -11.28 24.10
N ILE A 209 -16.37 -10.64 23.35
CA ILE A 209 -15.81 -9.32 23.68
C ILE A 209 -16.28 -8.31 22.64
N CYS A 210 -16.77 -7.16 23.09
CA CYS A 210 -17.09 -6.02 22.23
C CYS A 210 -16.08 -4.89 22.46
N VAL A 211 -15.38 -4.49 21.40
CA VAL A 211 -14.44 -3.36 21.43
C VAL A 211 -15.11 -2.16 20.78
N ALA A 212 -15.40 -1.13 21.56
CA ALA A 212 -16.08 0.09 21.11
C ALA A 212 -15.17 1.33 21.29
N GLY A 213 -15.38 2.35 20.45
CA GLY A 213 -14.65 3.60 20.51
C GLY A 213 -14.79 4.41 19.23
N ALA A 214 -14.24 5.63 19.19
CA ALA A 214 -14.26 6.52 18.04
C ALA A 214 -13.47 5.94 16.84
N THR A 215 -13.62 6.52 15.65
CA THR A 215 -12.78 6.20 14.49
C THR A 215 -11.31 6.42 14.86
N SER A 216 -10.41 5.61 14.32
CA SER A 216 -8.95 5.64 14.57
C SER A 216 -8.51 5.46 16.03
N SER A 217 -9.38 4.98 16.91
CA SER A 217 -9.06 4.72 18.35
C SER A 217 -8.38 3.38 18.62
N GLY A 218 -7.89 2.66 17.62
CA GLY A 218 -7.19 1.39 17.77
C GLY A 218 -8.07 0.16 18.01
N LYS A 219 -9.41 0.25 17.83
CA LYS A 219 -10.34 -0.88 18.03
C LYS A 219 -9.95 -2.15 17.28
N THR A 220 -9.74 -2.01 15.98
CA THR A 220 -9.36 -3.12 15.09
C THR A 220 -7.98 -3.65 15.43
N THR A 221 -7.09 -2.79 15.86
CA THR A 221 -5.72 -3.13 16.27
C THR A 221 -5.72 -3.99 17.52
N LEU A 222 -6.46 -3.58 18.56
CA LEU A 222 -6.61 -4.35 19.78
C LEU A 222 -7.33 -5.69 19.53
N ALA A 223 -8.43 -5.67 18.78
CA ALA A 223 -9.15 -6.89 18.44
C ALA A 223 -8.26 -7.85 17.60
N GLY A 224 -7.50 -7.33 16.65
CA GLY A 224 -6.54 -8.10 15.85
C GLY A 224 -5.46 -8.75 16.72
N TRP A 225 -4.89 -8.02 17.67
CA TRP A 225 -3.92 -8.57 18.61
C TRP A 225 -4.54 -9.67 19.48
N LEU A 226 -5.71 -9.44 20.06
CA LEU A 226 -6.42 -10.43 20.88
C LEU A 226 -6.63 -11.74 20.11
N LEU A 227 -6.98 -11.70 18.83
CA LEU A 227 -7.14 -12.88 17.98
C LEU A 227 -5.82 -13.66 17.76
N THR A 228 -4.67 -13.05 17.96
CA THR A 228 -3.37 -13.77 17.88
C THR A 228 -3.04 -14.54 19.16
N THR A 229 -3.83 -14.38 20.22
CA THR A 229 -3.59 -15.03 21.53
C THR A 229 -4.32 -16.36 21.70
N ILE A 230 -5.16 -16.74 20.73
CA ILE A 230 -5.97 -17.98 20.73
C ILE A 230 -5.55 -18.98 19.67
#